data_bf9cc8da48607360765123938b56ac99
#
_entry.id   bf9cc8da48607360765123938b56ac99
#
_cell.length_a   1.000
_cell.length_b   1.000
_cell.length_c   1.000
_cell.angle_alpha   90.00
_cell.angle_beta   90.00
_cell.angle_gamma   90.00
#
_symmetry.space_group_name_H-M   'P 1'
#
loop_
_entity.id
_entity.type
_entity.pdbx_description
1 polymer ?
#
loop_
_entity_poly.entity_id
_entity_poly.type
_entity_poly.pdbx_seq_one_letter_code
_entity_poly.pdbx_strand_id
1 'polypeptide(L)'
;MRIMTVDDEILALEDFEDTCRALGITDEIIKFNNPLDALGYAAKNRVDIAFLDIEMPVIKGIELAKRIKALSKNTRIIFTTGYSDYALEAFAADAVDYILKPYEPESIKKAYEKALLIKDAVDENHIFIKTFGFFDVFVDGKYVLNESNA
;
A
#
# COMPACT_ATOMS: atom_id res chain seq x y z
N MET A 1 3.58 -11.99 6.88
CA MET A 1 3.76 -10.65 6.27
C MET A 1 3.67 -9.57 7.34
N ARG A 2 4.10 -8.39 7.01
CA ARG A 2 4.05 -7.25 7.92
C ARG A 2 3.20 -6.16 7.31
N ILE A 3 2.15 -5.76 8.02
CA ILE A 3 1.21 -4.74 7.59
C ILE A 3 1.47 -3.48 8.40
N MET A 4 1.65 -2.36 7.70
CA MET A 4 1.72 -1.05 8.32
C MET A 4 0.38 -0.35 8.13
N THR A 5 -0.11 0.35 9.13
CA THR A 5 -1.26 1.22 8.97
C THR A 5 -0.94 2.59 9.55
N VAL A 6 -1.27 3.64 8.83
CA VAL A 6 -0.95 5.01 9.20
C VAL A 6 -2.21 5.86 9.13
N ASP A 7 -2.56 6.48 10.24
CA ASP A 7 -3.74 7.34 10.36
C ASP A 7 -3.51 8.25 11.55
N ASP A 8 -3.78 9.54 11.41
CA ASP A 8 -3.56 10.47 12.50
C ASP A 8 -4.57 10.32 13.65
N GLU A 9 -5.62 9.52 13.44
CA GLU A 9 -6.61 9.24 14.49
C GLU A 9 -6.33 7.88 15.10
N ILE A 10 -5.98 7.87 16.38
CA ILE A 10 -5.61 6.64 17.08
C ILE A 10 -6.74 5.63 17.07
N LEU A 11 -7.99 6.09 17.23
CA LEU A 11 -9.14 5.18 17.23
C LEU A 11 -9.31 4.49 15.88
N ALA A 12 -8.97 5.16 14.78
CA ALA A 12 -9.03 4.54 13.47
C ALA A 12 -8.00 3.42 13.35
N LEU A 13 -6.82 3.60 13.95
CA LEU A 13 -5.79 2.56 13.94
C LEU A 13 -6.24 1.33 14.71
N GLU A 14 -6.88 1.53 15.86
CA GLU A 14 -7.35 0.43 16.68
C GLU A 14 -8.49 -0.29 15.99
N ASP A 15 -9.41 0.45 15.39
CA ASP A 15 -10.52 -0.13 14.66
C ASP A 15 -10.03 -0.95 13.47
N PHE A 16 -9.02 -0.46 12.76
CA PHE A 16 -8.43 -1.19 11.65
C PHE A 16 -7.87 -2.54 12.12
N GLU A 17 -7.11 -2.53 13.20
CA GLU A 17 -6.52 -3.77 13.72
C GLU A 17 -7.61 -4.74 14.16
N ASP A 18 -8.61 -4.25 14.90
CA ASP A 18 -9.71 -5.11 15.36
C ASP A 18 -10.44 -5.73 14.17
N THR A 19 -10.67 -4.94 13.12
CA THR A 19 -11.34 -5.44 11.93
C THR A 19 -10.50 -6.51 11.25
N CYS A 20 -9.19 -6.30 11.13
CA CYS A 20 -8.30 -7.30 10.54
C CYS A 20 -8.34 -8.61 11.34
N ARG A 21 -8.31 -8.53 12.66
CA ARG A 21 -8.36 -9.73 13.50
C ARG A 21 -9.69 -10.46 13.35
N ALA A 22 -10.79 -9.71 13.26
CA ALA A 22 -12.11 -10.30 13.03
C ALA A 22 -12.20 -10.98 11.68
N LEU A 23 -11.45 -10.53 10.69
CA LEU A 23 -11.40 -11.15 9.37
C LEU A 23 -10.47 -12.36 9.32
N GLY A 24 -9.78 -12.67 10.40
CA GLY A 24 -8.84 -13.79 10.43
C GLY A 24 -7.45 -13.45 9.91
N ILE A 25 -7.15 -12.18 9.71
CA ILE A 25 -5.80 -11.75 9.30
C ILE A 25 -4.92 -11.81 10.54
N THR A 26 -3.87 -12.64 10.49
CA THR A 26 -3.00 -12.86 11.64
C THR A 26 -1.62 -12.24 11.47
N ASP A 27 -1.41 -11.53 10.36
CA ASP A 27 -0.15 -10.87 10.06
C ASP A 27 0.19 -9.84 11.15
N GLU A 28 1.48 -9.55 11.29
CA GLU A 28 1.92 -8.50 12.20
C GLU A 28 1.42 -7.14 11.70
N ILE A 29 0.81 -6.35 12.59
CA ILE A 29 0.29 -5.02 12.23
C ILE A 29 1.03 -3.97 13.05
N ILE A 30 1.69 -3.05 12.36
CA ILE A 30 2.41 -1.94 12.98
C ILE A 30 1.61 -0.66 12.72
N LYS A 31 1.26 0.04 13.80
CA LYS A 31 0.39 1.21 13.73
C LYS A 31 1.19 2.49 13.96
N PHE A 32 0.96 3.49 13.13
CA PHE A 32 1.59 4.80 13.27
C PHE A 32 0.54 5.90 13.18
N ASN A 33 0.56 6.83 14.14
CA ASN A 33 -0.30 8.01 14.06
C ASN A 33 0.47 9.24 13.56
N ASN A 34 1.72 9.06 13.17
CA ASN A 34 2.56 10.12 12.63
C ASN A 34 3.24 9.60 11.37
N PRO A 35 3.04 10.25 10.20
CA PRO A 35 3.63 9.76 8.96
C PRO A 35 5.15 9.76 8.95
N LEU A 36 5.79 10.65 9.69
CA LEU A 36 7.25 10.66 9.74
C LEU A 36 7.80 9.44 10.47
N ASP A 37 7.11 8.99 11.53
CA ASP A 37 7.52 7.78 12.23
C ASP A 37 7.34 6.56 11.32
N ALA A 38 6.27 6.53 10.54
CA ALA A 38 6.04 5.45 9.59
C ALA A 38 7.15 5.40 8.54
N LEU A 39 7.55 6.56 8.05
CA LEU A 39 8.61 6.64 7.04
C LEU A 39 9.94 6.18 7.62
N GLY A 40 10.25 6.59 8.85
CA GLY A 40 11.47 6.14 9.52
C GLY A 40 11.50 4.64 9.72
N TYR A 41 10.37 4.04 10.05
CA TYR A 41 10.26 2.60 10.19
C TYR A 41 10.48 1.90 8.83
N ALA A 42 9.86 2.41 7.78
CA ALA A 42 9.97 1.82 6.45
C ALA A 42 11.39 1.90 5.91
N ALA A 43 12.17 2.89 6.35
CA ALA A 43 13.56 3.01 5.93
C ALA A 43 14.46 1.91 6.52
N LYS A 44 14.02 1.28 7.61
CA LYS A 44 14.85 0.31 8.33
C LYS A 44 14.25 -1.09 8.36
N ASN A 45 13.00 -1.25 7.98
CA ASN A 45 12.29 -2.51 8.13
C ASN A 45 11.50 -2.82 6.87
N ARG A 46 11.36 -4.09 6.55
CA ARG A 46 10.51 -4.50 5.44
C ARG A 46 9.05 -4.33 5.82
N VAL A 47 8.28 -3.71 4.93
CA VAL A 47 6.84 -3.57 5.05
C VAL A 47 6.23 -4.17 3.79
N ASP A 48 5.33 -5.12 3.96
CA ASP A 48 4.74 -5.81 2.81
C ASP A 48 3.51 -5.09 2.29
N ILE A 49 2.65 -4.61 3.18
CA ILE A 49 1.43 -3.90 2.81
C ILE A 49 1.31 -2.68 3.72
N ALA A 50 1.01 -1.53 3.12
CA ALA A 50 0.81 -0.28 3.88
C ALA A 50 -0.57 0.27 3.60
N PHE A 51 -1.39 0.35 4.65
CA PHE A 51 -2.70 1.03 4.59
C PHE A 51 -2.50 2.44 5.09
N LEU A 52 -2.70 3.42 4.22
CA LEU A 52 -2.38 4.82 4.50
C LEU A 52 -3.61 5.70 4.37
N ASP A 53 -3.90 6.47 5.42
CA ASP A 53 -4.89 7.53 5.31
C ASP A 53 -4.32 8.64 4.44
N ILE A 54 -5.15 9.25 3.61
CA ILE A 54 -4.68 10.31 2.69
C ILE A 54 -4.60 11.65 3.41
N GLU A 55 -5.64 12.01 4.17
CA GLU A 55 -5.70 13.33 4.82
C GLU A 55 -5.08 13.28 6.20
N MET A 56 -3.80 13.62 6.25
CA MET A 56 -3.05 13.68 7.50
C MET A 56 -2.24 14.98 7.54
N PRO A 57 -1.99 15.51 8.76
CA PRO A 57 -1.09 16.66 8.87
C PRO A 57 0.35 16.24 8.56
N VAL A 58 1.20 17.21 8.29
CA VAL A 58 2.63 17.09 8.01
C VAL A 58 2.91 16.54 6.62
N ILE A 59 2.57 15.27 6.37
CA ILE A 59 2.72 14.65 5.05
C ILE A 59 1.41 13.98 4.72
N LYS A 60 0.84 14.29 3.55
CA LYS A 60 -0.37 13.60 3.09
C LYS A 60 -0.03 12.18 2.67
N GLY A 61 -1.03 11.29 2.76
CA GLY A 61 -0.82 9.88 2.48
C GLY A 61 -0.29 9.59 1.08
N ILE A 62 -0.70 10.38 0.09
CA ILE A 62 -0.21 10.20 -1.29
C ILE A 62 1.30 10.43 -1.34
N GLU A 63 1.77 11.48 -0.70
CA GLU A 63 3.22 11.77 -0.66
C GLU A 63 3.96 10.72 0.16
N LEU A 64 3.38 10.29 1.28
CA LEU A 64 3.97 9.24 2.11
C LEU A 64 4.13 7.96 1.29
N ALA A 65 3.10 7.59 0.51
CA ALA A 65 3.16 6.40 -0.34
C ALA A 65 4.31 6.48 -1.34
N LYS A 66 4.49 7.64 -1.96
CA LYS A 66 5.57 7.82 -2.92
C LYS A 66 6.94 7.65 -2.26
N ARG A 67 7.10 8.18 -1.05
CA ARG A 67 8.36 8.05 -0.31
C ARG A 67 8.62 6.62 0.13
N ILE A 68 7.58 5.93 0.57
CA ILE A 68 7.71 4.51 0.96
C ILE A 68 8.09 3.68 -0.26
N LYS A 69 7.44 3.91 -1.41
CA LYS A 69 7.76 3.17 -2.63
C LYS A 69 9.19 3.44 -3.10
N ALA A 70 9.70 4.65 -2.87
CA ALA A 70 11.08 4.95 -3.21
C ALA A 70 12.06 4.16 -2.34
N LEU A 71 11.69 3.86 -1.10
CA LEU A 71 12.50 3.04 -0.20
C LEU A 71 12.33 1.56 -0.45
N SER A 72 11.13 1.14 -0.87
CA SER A 72 10.81 -0.27 -1.05
C SER A 72 9.73 -0.41 -2.12
N LYS A 73 10.14 -0.71 -3.34
CA LYS A 73 9.21 -0.83 -4.46
C LYS A 73 8.23 -2.00 -4.31
N ASN A 74 8.53 -2.94 -3.43
CA ASN A 74 7.68 -4.11 -3.23
C ASN A 74 6.62 -3.91 -2.16
N THR A 75 6.61 -2.78 -1.47
CA THR A 75 5.54 -2.47 -0.52
C THR A 75 4.26 -2.16 -1.30
N ARG A 76 3.18 -2.88 -1.00
CA ARG A 76 1.89 -2.67 -1.65
C ARG A 76 1.14 -1.59 -0.87
N ILE A 77 0.65 -0.60 -1.59
CA ILE A 77 -0.01 0.56 -0.98
C ILE A 77 -1.52 0.43 -1.15
N ILE A 78 -2.25 0.61 -0.07
CA ILE A 78 -3.71 0.69 -0.08
C ILE A 78 -4.08 1.97 0.67
N PHE A 79 -4.85 2.85 0.02
CA PHE A 79 -5.27 4.09 0.66
C PHE A 79 -6.62 3.92 1.35
N THR A 80 -6.76 4.55 2.50
CA THR A 80 -8.04 4.67 3.21
C THR A 80 -8.33 6.15 3.41
N THR A 81 -9.56 6.58 3.09
CA THR A 81 -9.88 7.99 3.21
C THR A 81 -11.39 8.21 3.25
N GLY A 82 -11.82 9.34 3.80
CA GLY A 82 -13.22 9.75 3.75
C GLY A 82 -13.60 10.50 2.48
N TYR A 83 -12.66 10.69 1.57
CA TYR A 83 -12.89 11.54 0.39
C TYR A 83 -12.75 10.74 -0.89
N SER A 84 -13.77 10.84 -1.77
CA SER A 84 -13.80 10.06 -3.01
C SER A 84 -13.00 10.70 -4.15
N ASP A 85 -12.60 11.96 -4.02
CA ASP A 85 -11.95 12.69 -5.11
C ASP A 85 -10.45 12.46 -5.20
N TYR A 86 -9.89 11.54 -4.40
CA TYR A 86 -8.48 11.20 -4.48
C TYR A 86 -8.18 9.95 -5.31
N ALA A 87 -9.20 9.36 -5.93
CA ALA A 87 -9.01 8.06 -6.61
C ALA A 87 -7.98 8.13 -7.73
N LEU A 88 -7.99 9.21 -8.53
CA LEU A 88 -7.01 9.34 -9.62
C LEU A 88 -5.60 9.51 -9.11
N GLU A 89 -5.42 10.27 -8.02
CA GLU A 89 -4.10 10.47 -7.42
C GLU A 89 -3.59 9.17 -6.79
N ALA A 90 -4.48 8.41 -6.17
CA ALA A 90 -4.12 7.11 -5.60
C ALA A 90 -3.64 6.16 -6.70
N PHE A 91 -4.33 6.14 -7.82
CA PHE A 91 -3.94 5.33 -8.97
C PHE A 91 -2.58 5.76 -9.51
N ALA A 92 -2.35 7.06 -9.60
CA ALA A 92 -1.06 7.59 -10.06
C ALA A 92 0.08 7.28 -9.09
N ALA A 93 -0.23 7.05 -7.81
CA ALA A 93 0.75 6.65 -6.80
C ALA A 93 0.97 5.13 -6.77
N ASP A 94 0.44 4.41 -7.74
CA ASP A 94 0.61 2.96 -7.88
C ASP A 94 0.02 2.19 -6.70
N ALA A 95 -1.16 2.61 -6.24
CA ALA A 95 -1.86 1.92 -5.16
C ALA A 95 -2.55 0.67 -5.68
N VAL A 96 -2.59 -0.35 -4.82
CA VAL A 96 -3.29 -1.60 -5.11
C VAL A 96 -4.80 -1.35 -5.05
N ASP A 97 -5.24 -0.55 -4.10
CA ASP A 97 -6.65 -0.29 -3.90
C ASP A 97 -6.86 1.03 -3.15
N TYR A 98 -8.11 1.45 -3.09
CA TYR A 98 -8.53 2.71 -2.51
C TYR A 98 -9.85 2.44 -1.79
N ILE A 99 -9.87 2.63 -0.47
CA ILE A 99 -11.01 2.29 0.36
C ILE A 99 -11.60 3.55 0.98
N LEU A 100 -12.90 3.76 0.81
CA LEU A 100 -13.60 4.90 1.40
C LEU A 100 -14.03 4.59 2.83
N LYS A 101 -13.87 5.57 3.72
CA LYS A 101 -14.37 5.49 5.09
C LYS A 101 -15.81 6.01 5.13
N PRO A 102 -16.63 5.51 6.02
CA PRO A 102 -16.39 4.34 6.87
C PRO A 102 -16.34 3.08 6.02
N TYR A 103 -15.27 2.34 6.15
CA TYR A 103 -15.10 1.14 5.34
C TYR A 103 -15.76 -0.06 6.00
N GLU A 104 -16.23 -0.96 5.15
CA GLU A 104 -16.77 -2.22 5.63
C GLU A 104 -15.66 -3.25 5.70
N PRO A 105 -15.77 -4.23 6.60
CA PRO A 105 -14.75 -5.28 6.69
C PRO A 105 -14.45 -5.93 5.36
N GLU A 106 -15.47 -6.12 4.52
CA GLU A 106 -15.28 -6.75 3.22
C GLU A 106 -14.36 -5.95 2.31
N SER A 107 -14.38 -4.61 2.42
CA SER A 107 -13.49 -3.76 1.64
C SER A 107 -12.03 -3.98 2.01
N ILE A 108 -11.76 -4.11 3.31
CA ILE A 108 -10.40 -4.40 3.78
C ILE A 108 -9.98 -5.79 3.31
N LYS A 109 -10.87 -6.77 3.41
CA LYS A 109 -10.57 -8.13 3.00
C LYS A 109 -10.20 -8.19 1.52
N LYS A 110 -10.99 -7.54 0.67
CA LYS A 110 -10.73 -7.52 -0.78
C LYS A 110 -9.41 -6.86 -1.11
N ALA A 111 -9.11 -5.73 -0.47
CA ALA A 111 -7.86 -5.04 -0.71
C ALA A 111 -6.66 -5.88 -0.26
N TYR A 112 -6.78 -6.52 0.89
CA TYR A 112 -5.74 -7.40 1.41
C TYR A 112 -5.50 -8.57 0.45
N GLU A 113 -6.57 -9.23 0.00
CA GLU A 113 -6.45 -10.34 -0.93
C GLU A 113 -5.84 -9.91 -2.26
N LYS A 114 -6.22 -8.73 -2.73
CA LYS A 114 -5.66 -8.17 -3.95
C LYS A 114 -4.15 -7.94 -3.80
N ALA A 115 -3.73 -7.43 -2.66
CA ALA A 115 -2.32 -7.21 -2.38
C ALA A 115 -1.53 -8.51 -2.34
N LEU A 116 -2.12 -9.59 -1.82
CA LEU A 116 -1.47 -10.89 -1.76
C LEU A 116 -1.21 -11.49 -3.13
N LEU A 117 -2.00 -11.13 -4.14
CA LEU A 117 -1.84 -11.65 -5.49
C LEU A 117 -0.71 -10.97 -6.25
N ILE A 118 -0.22 -9.84 -5.79
CA ILE A 118 0.84 -9.11 -6.46
C ILE A 118 2.18 -9.72 -6.07
N LYS A 119 2.95 -10.14 -7.07
CA LYS A 119 4.27 -10.70 -6.83
C LYS A 119 5.28 -9.59 -6.64
N ASP A 120 6.30 -9.85 -5.84
CA ASP A 120 7.39 -8.93 -5.67
C ASP A 120 8.06 -8.68 -7.01
N ALA A 121 8.56 -7.45 -7.18
CA ALA A 121 9.33 -7.13 -8.38
C ALA A 121 10.59 -7.96 -8.38
N VAL A 122 10.92 -8.54 -9.53
CA VAL A 122 12.13 -9.32 -9.68
C VAL A 122 13.30 -8.35 -9.77
N ASP A 123 14.38 -8.68 -9.07
CA ASP A 123 15.62 -7.92 -9.20
C ASP A 123 16.11 -8.07 -10.64
N GLU A 124 16.30 -6.94 -11.29
CA GLU A 124 16.68 -6.93 -12.70
C GLU A 124 18.01 -7.63 -12.95
N ASN A 125 18.81 -7.76 -11.93
CA ASN A 125 20.06 -8.47 -12.07
C ASN A 125 19.88 -9.97 -12.17
N HIS A 126 18.69 -10.45 -11.93
CA HIS A 126 18.42 -11.88 -11.94
C HIS A 126 17.80 -12.35 -13.22
N ILE A 127 17.47 -11.50 -14.01
CA ILE A 127 16.65 -11.91 -15.08
C ILE A 127 17.23 -12.01 -16.38
N PHE A 128 15.72 -11.25 -15.96
CA PHE A 128 14.92 -10.87 -16.72
C PHE A 128 13.99 -10.78 -17.07
N ILE A 129 13.35 -10.18 -16.89
CA ILE A 129 12.26 -9.58 -17.26
C ILE A 129 11.41 -9.11 -17.24
N LYS A 130 11.10 -8.51 -17.15
CA LYS A 130 10.01 -7.62 -17.21
C LYS A 130 9.26 -7.13 -17.61
N THR A 131 9.28 -7.22 -17.43
CA THR A 131 8.24 -6.36 -17.85
C THR A 131 7.47 -6.19 -17.92
N PHE A 132 7.27 -6.61 -17.93
CA PHE A 132 6.10 -6.14 -18.21
C PHE A 132 5.59 -5.74 -18.04
N GLY A 133 5.93 -6.29 -17.79
CA GLY A 133 5.09 -5.41 -17.64
C GLY A 133 4.61 -5.25 -17.62
N PHE A 134 4.59 -5.37 -17.30
CA PHE A 134 3.81 -4.84 -17.60
C PHE A 134 3.49 -4.96 -17.65
N PHE A 135 3.82 -5.14 -17.32
CA PHE A 135 3.22 -4.82 -17.67
C PHE A 135 2.94 -5.02 -17.76
N ASP A 136 3.48 -5.26 -17.23
CA ASP A 136 2.93 -5.02 -17.59
C ASP A 136 2.56 -5.06 -17.50
N VAL A 137 2.91 -5.21 -17.16
CA VAL A 137 2.43 -4.87 -17.33
C VAL A 137 2.15 -4.94 -17.21
N PHE A 138 2.03 -5.55 -16.87
CA PHE A 138 1.62 -5.26 -16.99
C PHE A 138 1.75 -5.55 -16.86
N VAL A 139 2.47 -5.54 -16.40
CA VAL A 139 2.49 -5.43 -16.61
C VAL A 139 2.71 -5.45 -16.34
N ASP A 140 2.86 -6.20 -15.87
CA ASP A 140 2.87 -5.97 -15.91
C ASP A 140 3.06 -5.48 -15.77
N GLY A 141 3.37 -6.03 -15.34
CA GLY A 141 3.30 -5.20 -15.37
C GLY A 141 3.69 -4.81 -15.57
N LYS A 142 3.90 -4.33 -15.04
CA LYS A 142 4.01 -3.76 -15.49
C LYS A 142 4.22 -3.60 -16.01
N TYR A 143 4.18 -4.41 -15.91
CA TYR A 143 4.20 -4.11 -16.74
C TYR A 143 4.45 -4.00 -17.33
N VAL A 144 4.95 -4.23 -17.06
CA VAL A 144 4.98 -3.99 -17.82
C VAL A 144 5.30 -3.70 -18.29
N LEU A 145 5.66 -3.62 -18.14
CA LEU A 145 5.72 -3.16 -18.84
C LEU A 145 6.05 -2.74 -19.18
N ASN A 146 6.44 -2.62 -18.78
CA ASN A 146 6.50 -2.08 -19.36
C ASN A 146 6.85 -1.93 -19.81
N GLU A 147 7.35 -1.98 -19.45
CA GLU A 147 7.36 -1.70 -20.09
C GLU A 147 7.66 -1.37 -20.53
N SER A 148 7.97 -1.56 -20.12
CA SER A 148 7.96 -1.19 -20.71
C SER A 148 8.30 -1.11 -20.99
N ASN A 149 8.65 -1.33 -20.89
CA ASN A 149 8.66 -1.21 -21.46
C ASN A 149 8.96 -1.07 -21.71
N ALA A 150 9.38 -1.46 -21.38
CA ALA A 150 9.40 -1.22 -21.77
C ALA A 150 9.43 -0.92 -21.93
#